data_4577a4b6f6085a519dc0bd46ddab0445
#
_entry.id   4577a4b6f6085a519dc0bd46ddab0445
#
_cell.length_a   1.000
_cell.length_b   1.000
_cell.length_c   1.000
_cell.angle_alpha   90.00
_cell.angle_beta   90.00
_cell.angle_gamma   90.00
#
_symmetry.space_group_name_H-M   'P 1'
#
loop_
_entity.id
_entity.type
_entity.pdbx_description
1 polymer ?
#
loop_
_entity_poly.entity_id
_entity_poly.type
_entity_poly.pdbx_seq_one_letter_code
_entity_poly.pdbx_strand_id
1 'polypeptide(L)' 'MKRIFLELDYDGDLSDLHASHELEKLLEYSDFELRRFNSVDTKDLFRVTIGNG' A
#
# COMPACT_ATOMS: atom_id res chain seq x y z
N MET A 1 7.00 -19.97 -5.69
CA MET A 1 7.12 -18.64 -5.06
C MET A 1 5.91 -18.36 -4.20
N LYS A 2 6.09 -17.52 -3.18
CA LYS A 2 4.99 -17.12 -2.31
C LYS A 2 4.76 -15.62 -2.46
N ARG A 3 3.53 -15.18 -2.23
CA ARG A 3 3.17 -13.77 -2.30
C ARG A 3 2.55 -13.34 -0.98
N ILE A 4 2.98 -12.20 -0.47
CA ILE A 4 2.47 -11.62 0.76
C ILE A 4 1.56 -10.44 0.39
N PHE A 5 0.39 -10.40 0.99
CA PHE A 5 -0.50 -9.24 0.88
C PHE A 5 -0.38 -8.47 2.18
N LEU A 6 0.02 -7.20 2.07
CA LEU A 6 0.39 -6.38 3.21
C LEU A 6 -0.34 -5.05 3.15
N GLU A 7 -0.83 -4.60 4.29
CA GLU A 7 -1.48 -3.30 4.41
C GLU A 7 -0.58 -2.36 5.20
N LEU A 8 -0.37 -1.16 4.66
CA LEU A 8 0.42 -0.12 5.29
C LEU A 8 -0.32 1.19 5.21
N ASP A 9 -0.26 1.96 6.28
CA ASP A 9 -0.78 3.31 6.27
C ASP A 9 0.35 4.30 6.03
N TYR A 10 0.04 5.37 5.31
CA TYR A 10 1.00 6.43 5.10
C TYR A 10 0.29 7.78 5.09
N ASP A 11 1.10 8.84 5.22
CA ASP A 11 0.59 10.21 5.23
C ASP A 11 -0.11 10.52 3.92
N GLY A 12 -1.38 10.92 4.00
CA GLY A 12 -2.19 11.21 2.82
C GLY A 12 -1.70 12.38 1.99
N ASP A 13 -0.74 13.16 2.52
CA ASP A 13 -0.13 14.25 1.75
C ASP A 13 0.91 13.74 0.74
N LEU A 14 1.35 12.51 0.86
CA LEU A 14 2.26 11.92 -0.11
C LEU A 14 1.49 11.47 -1.35
N SER A 15 2.08 11.71 -2.52
CA SER A 15 1.53 11.17 -3.75
C SER A 15 1.76 9.67 -3.81
N ASP A 16 0.94 8.98 -4.60
CA ASP A 16 1.10 7.54 -4.78
C ASP A 16 2.47 7.21 -5.37
N LEU A 17 2.94 8.03 -6.29
CA LEU A 17 4.26 7.84 -6.89
C LEU A 17 5.36 7.94 -5.85
N HIS A 18 5.27 8.93 -4.98
CA HIS A 18 6.25 9.11 -3.92
C HIS A 18 6.24 7.93 -2.94
N ALA A 19 5.03 7.51 -2.54
CA ALA A 19 4.89 6.40 -1.61
C ALA A 19 5.43 5.10 -2.18
N SER A 20 5.18 4.83 -3.45
CA SER A 20 5.70 3.62 -4.10
C SER A 20 7.22 3.65 -4.20
N HIS A 21 7.80 4.82 -4.47
CA HIS A 21 9.25 4.99 -4.50
C HIS A 21 9.88 4.72 -3.13
N GLU A 22 9.25 5.21 -2.08
CA GLU A 22 9.72 4.96 -0.72
C GLU A 22 9.73 3.48 -0.40
N LEU A 23 8.66 2.79 -0.78
CA LEU A 23 8.58 1.35 -0.56
C LEU A 23 9.63 0.59 -1.35
N GLU A 24 9.85 0.96 -2.61
CA GLU A 24 10.86 0.33 -3.42
C GLU A 24 12.26 0.48 -2.79
N LYS A 25 12.55 1.67 -2.26
CA LYS A 25 13.82 1.90 -1.58
C LYS A 25 13.99 1.03 -0.34
N LEU A 26 12.93 0.91 0.45
CA LEU A 26 12.97 0.09 1.64
C LEU A 26 13.21 -1.38 1.33
N LEU A 27 12.72 -1.84 0.18
CA LEU A 27 12.83 -3.23 -0.22
C LEU A 27 14.05 -3.51 -1.10
N GLU A 28 14.81 -2.48 -1.46
CA GLU A 28 15.87 -2.59 -2.46
C GLU A 28 16.92 -3.67 -2.17
N TYR A 29 17.30 -3.82 -0.90
CA TYR A 29 18.29 -4.82 -0.51
C TYR A 29 17.68 -5.94 0.31
N SER A 30 16.37 -6.10 0.21
CA SER A 30 15.67 -7.16 0.93
C SER A 30 15.42 -8.35 0.01
N ASP A 31 14.88 -9.41 0.59
CA ASP A 31 14.45 -10.58 -0.17
C ASP A 31 13.07 -10.39 -0.81
N PHE A 32 12.49 -9.19 -0.70
CA PHE A 32 11.16 -8.90 -1.20
C PHE A 32 11.22 -8.10 -2.49
N GLU A 33 10.22 -8.27 -3.32
CA GLU A 33 10.09 -7.53 -4.56
C GLU A 33 8.69 -6.95 -4.64
N LEU A 34 8.59 -5.65 -4.84
CA LEU A 34 7.30 -4.98 -4.97
C LEU A 34 6.71 -5.28 -6.35
N ARG A 35 5.60 -6.03 -6.38
CA ARG A 35 4.96 -6.42 -7.64
C ARG A 35 3.81 -5.50 -8.02
N ARG A 36 3.10 -4.97 -7.03
CA ARG A 36 1.95 -4.12 -7.28
C ARG A 36 1.79 -3.13 -6.14
N PHE A 37 1.49 -1.90 -6.48
CA PHE A 37 1.18 -0.85 -5.51
C PHE A 37 -0.22 -0.32 -5.80
N ASN A 38 -1.09 -0.38 -4.82
CA ASN A 38 -2.41 0.25 -4.86
C ASN A 38 -2.61 0.99 -3.57
N SER A 39 -3.21 2.16 -3.66
CA SER A 39 -3.56 2.93 -2.48
C SER A 39 -5.04 3.28 -2.50
N VAL A 40 -5.61 3.44 -1.33
CA VAL A 40 -7.00 3.83 -1.17
C VAL A 40 -7.11 4.68 0.08
N ASP A 41 -7.97 5.68 0.04
CA ASP A 41 -8.22 6.51 1.21
C ASP A 41 -8.87 5.65 2.29
N THR A 42 -8.38 5.76 3.52
CA THR A 42 -8.91 4.95 4.62
C THR A 42 -10.39 5.23 4.87
N LYS A 43 -10.86 6.42 4.52
CA LYS A 43 -12.28 6.74 4.60
C LYS A 43 -13.09 5.85 3.68
N ASP A 44 -12.56 5.55 2.51
CA ASP A 44 -13.24 4.71 1.53
C ASP A 44 -13.28 3.26 1.98
N LEU A 45 -12.22 2.80 2.63
CA LEU A 45 -12.20 1.46 3.21
C LEU A 45 -13.29 1.29 4.26
N PHE A 46 -13.42 2.29 5.12
CA PHE A 46 -14.45 2.26 6.16
C PHE A 46 -15.86 2.28 5.55
N ARG A 47 -16.03 3.10 4.52
CA ARG A 47 -17.31 3.19 3.82
C ARG A 47 -17.70 1.87 3.17
N VAL A 48 -16.74 1.21 2.53
CA VAL A 48 -16.98 -0.08 1.89
C VAL A 48 -17.41 -1.12 2.92
N THR A 49 -16.76 -1.13 4.07
CA THR A 49 -17.10 -2.06 5.14
C THR A 49 -18.54 -1.86 5.61
N ILE A 50 -18.94 -0.61 5.80
CA ILE A 50 -20.30 -0.28 6.20
C ILE A 50 -21.29 -0.64 5.10
N GLY A 51 -20.94 -0.35 3.87
CA GLY A 51 -21.81 -0.62 2.73
C GLY A 51 -22.12 -2.09 2.55
N ASN A 52 -21.23 -2.95 2.98
CA ASN A 52 -21.40 -4.40 2.89
C ASN A 52 -22.07 -5.00 4.10
N GLY A 53 -22.18 -4.23 5.14
CA GLY A 53 -22.84 -4.66 6.35
C GLY A 53 -24.33 -4.45 6.28
#